data_cac4bb08f3b34e29efdb33dadc674f53
#
_entry.id   cac4bb08f3b34e29efdb33dadc674f53
#
_cell.length_a   1.000
_cell.length_b   1.000
_cell.length_c   1.000
_cell.angle_alpha   90.00
_cell.angle_beta   90.00
_cell.angle_gamma   90.00
#
_symmetry.space_group_name_H-M   'P 1'
#
loop_
_entity.id
_entity.type
_entity.pdbx_description
1 polymer ?
#
loop_
_entity_poly.entity_id
_entity_poly.type
_entity_poly.pdbx_seq_one_letter_code
_entity_poly.pdbx_strand_id
1 'polypeptide(L)'
;MKKDDLVRISADTFYEGMRIDSEVYFRYENSYILLCKDVTLTPALLRKLYQSEWANRELYVYKGHVNGILEMSKQFKQHYDELGEVRPAIERTDEDAESIADMVDLVTKINLYKDYSALRERLCGVMEIVQREQRIPLDTITSLQSDISDKIEVTDTALLIECINNIRQPDDYLNAHAANVAMLNGMMGTWLKLPRDEITALIRTGLLHDMGKLSVSSEILNKPGPLTKEEFEEMKKHPVFSHEMAKISGETDTRILDGILFHHEKLNGTGYPRGLVINEIPLFSKITAVSDVYDAMVARRSYKDRHSPFEILEEFAVHKFSNLDINIVNTFLDNLPAALIGKDTLLSDGRAAKIVYINPQNFSYPVVDLDGDLIFTDDKLGCVAMLNFLVTVDD
;
A
#
# COMPACT_ATOMS: atom_id res chain seq x y z
N MET A 1 -12.83 9.58 9.81
CA MET A 1 -12.43 10.98 10.11
C MET A 1 -13.51 11.88 9.56
N LYS A 2 -13.97 12.91 10.29
CA LYS A 2 -15.07 13.76 9.77
C LYS A 2 -14.49 15.03 9.14
N LYS A 3 -14.83 15.29 7.89
CA LYS A 3 -14.45 16.49 7.12
C LYS A 3 -14.74 17.80 7.86
N ASP A 4 -15.78 17.84 8.66
CA ASP A 4 -16.23 19.01 9.44
C ASP A 4 -15.25 19.41 10.57
N ASP A 5 -14.24 18.58 10.87
CA ASP A 5 -13.26 18.84 11.92
C ASP A 5 -11.96 19.46 11.38
N LEU A 6 -11.82 19.63 10.06
CA LEU A 6 -10.67 20.26 9.43
C LEU A 6 -10.87 21.77 9.26
N VAL A 7 -9.85 22.54 9.61
CA VAL A 7 -9.84 24.02 9.51
C VAL A 7 -8.68 24.44 8.63
N ARG A 8 -8.95 25.37 7.72
CA ARG A 8 -7.94 25.99 6.85
C ARG A 8 -6.93 26.77 7.64
N ILE A 9 -5.64 26.60 7.31
CA ILE A 9 -4.52 27.33 7.87
C ILE A 9 -3.61 27.86 6.74
N SER A 10 -3.00 29.03 6.94
CA SER A 10 -2.06 29.60 5.95
C SER A 10 -0.69 28.90 6.05
N ALA A 11 -0.03 28.68 4.91
CA ALA A 11 1.35 28.24 4.88
C ALA A 11 2.29 29.15 5.66
N ASP A 12 2.01 30.47 5.68
CA ASP A 12 2.77 31.47 6.44
C ASP A 12 2.77 31.27 7.96
N THR A 13 1.96 30.33 8.45
CA THR A 13 1.91 29.96 9.86
C THR A 13 3.10 29.13 10.29
N PHE A 14 3.81 28.48 9.36
CA PHE A 14 4.85 27.52 9.66
C PHE A 14 6.26 28.16 9.57
N TYR A 15 7.12 27.86 10.54
CA TYR A 15 8.51 28.32 10.64
C TYR A 15 9.44 27.14 10.83
N GLU A 16 10.71 27.32 10.41
CA GLU A 16 11.77 26.35 10.65
C GLU A 16 11.92 26.07 12.16
N GLY A 17 12.11 24.79 12.50
CA GLY A 17 12.23 24.35 13.89
C GLY A 17 10.91 24.15 14.63
N MET A 18 9.76 24.56 14.05
CA MET A 18 8.46 24.26 14.67
C MET A 18 8.23 22.75 14.72
N ARG A 19 7.86 22.26 15.90
CA ARG A 19 7.40 20.86 16.06
C ARG A 19 5.91 20.77 15.76
N ILE A 20 5.55 20.02 14.75
CA ILE A 20 4.16 19.76 14.38
C ILE A 20 3.75 18.40 14.95
N ASP A 21 3.01 18.42 16.06
CA ASP A 21 2.50 17.22 16.75
C ASP A 21 1.12 16.78 16.21
N SER A 22 0.70 17.37 15.10
CA SER A 22 -0.61 17.11 14.48
C SER A 22 -0.47 16.86 13.00
N GLU A 23 -1.54 16.37 12.42
CA GLU A 23 -1.63 16.14 10.98
C GLU A 23 -1.90 17.45 10.25
N VAL A 24 -1.09 17.75 9.21
CA VAL A 24 -1.28 18.87 8.29
C VAL A 24 -1.63 18.29 6.92
N TYR A 25 -2.73 18.76 6.36
CA TYR A 25 -3.26 18.31 5.07
C TYR A 25 -3.24 19.46 4.07
N PHE A 26 -3.19 19.14 2.80
CA PHE A 26 -3.61 20.06 1.75
C PHE A 26 -4.82 19.51 1.01
N ARG A 27 -5.65 20.42 0.48
CA ARG A 27 -6.80 20.04 -0.31
C ARG A 27 -6.42 19.94 -1.79
N TYR A 28 -6.76 18.80 -2.40
CA TYR A 28 -6.65 18.58 -3.83
C TYR A 28 -7.99 18.07 -4.35
N GLU A 29 -8.67 18.90 -5.16
CA GLU A 29 -10.04 18.67 -5.59
C GLU A 29 -11.01 18.45 -4.39
N ASN A 30 -11.54 17.23 -4.23
CA ASN A 30 -12.45 16.86 -3.15
C ASN A 30 -11.78 16.07 -2.02
N SER A 31 -10.48 15.82 -2.10
CA SER A 31 -9.72 15.01 -1.14
C SER A 31 -8.77 15.86 -0.30
N TYR A 32 -8.49 15.40 0.93
CA TYR A 32 -7.46 15.95 1.81
C TYR A 32 -6.28 14.99 1.85
N ILE A 33 -5.10 15.50 1.53
CA ILE A 33 -3.87 14.72 1.43
C ILE A 33 -2.94 15.10 2.59
N LEU A 34 -2.51 14.11 3.37
CA LEU A 34 -1.61 14.35 4.50
C LEU A 34 -0.25 14.81 3.98
N LEU A 35 0.16 15.99 4.42
CA LEU A 35 1.44 16.59 4.06
C LEU A 35 2.53 16.26 5.07
N CYS A 36 2.22 16.38 6.36
CA CYS A 36 3.14 16.01 7.45
C CYS A 36 2.39 15.72 8.75
N LYS A 37 3.05 14.96 9.64
CA LYS A 37 2.56 14.62 10.98
C LYS A 37 3.74 14.33 11.89
N ASP A 38 3.67 14.78 13.15
CA ASP A 38 4.64 14.50 14.21
C ASP A 38 6.10 14.79 13.79
N VAL A 39 6.31 15.90 13.08
CA VAL A 39 7.62 16.28 12.53
C VAL A 39 8.10 17.63 13.06
N THR A 40 9.42 17.82 13.10
CA THR A 40 10.04 19.15 13.22
C THR A 40 10.27 19.70 11.82
N LEU A 41 9.80 20.91 11.56
CA LEU A 41 9.90 21.54 10.26
C LEU A 41 11.36 21.91 9.95
N THR A 42 11.94 21.20 8.99
CA THR A 42 13.27 21.51 8.43
C THR A 42 13.15 22.53 7.30
N PRO A 43 14.28 23.18 6.90
CA PRO A 43 14.30 24.07 5.73
C PRO A 43 13.77 23.39 4.47
N ALA A 44 14.11 22.13 4.25
CA ALA A 44 13.63 21.34 3.12
C ALA A 44 12.11 21.12 3.14
N LEU A 45 11.56 20.78 4.32
CA LEU A 45 10.12 20.59 4.47
C LEU A 45 9.36 21.91 4.35
N LEU A 46 9.90 23.02 4.88
CA LEU A 46 9.33 24.35 4.69
C LEU A 46 9.35 24.77 3.22
N ARG A 47 10.45 24.55 2.51
CA ARG A 47 10.48 24.80 1.05
C ARG A 47 9.35 24.09 0.35
N LYS A 48 9.08 22.80 0.67
CA LYS A 48 7.92 22.06 0.14
C LYS A 48 6.59 22.73 0.48
N LEU A 49 6.42 23.27 1.67
CA LEU A 49 5.20 24.00 2.08
C LEU A 49 5.00 25.32 1.34
N TYR A 50 6.10 26.02 0.96
CA TYR A 50 6.08 27.35 0.34
C TYR A 50 6.24 27.36 -1.18
N GLN A 51 6.50 26.22 -1.84
CA GLN A 51 6.67 26.20 -3.29
C GLN A 51 5.44 26.75 -4.03
N SER A 52 5.67 27.51 -5.10
CA SER A 52 4.68 28.39 -5.74
C SER A 52 3.37 27.71 -6.15
N GLU A 53 3.40 26.41 -6.49
CA GLU A 53 2.20 25.65 -6.78
C GLU A 53 1.43 25.22 -5.52
N TRP A 54 2.11 25.14 -4.37
CA TRP A 54 1.51 24.82 -3.08
C TRP A 54 1.06 26.07 -2.32
N ALA A 55 1.73 27.20 -2.49
CA ALA A 55 1.37 28.47 -1.84
C ALA A 55 -0.06 28.93 -2.20
N ASN A 56 -0.57 28.50 -3.35
CA ASN A 56 -1.95 28.71 -3.78
C ASN A 56 -2.90 27.61 -3.33
N ARG A 57 -2.43 26.56 -2.64
CA ARG A 57 -3.27 25.48 -2.14
C ARG A 57 -3.62 25.71 -0.67
N GLU A 58 -4.81 25.31 -0.33
CA GLU A 58 -5.33 25.43 1.03
C GLU A 58 -4.76 24.33 1.90
N LEU A 59 -4.07 24.69 2.99
CA LEU A 59 -3.64 23.76 4.03
C LEU A 59 -4.71 23.65 5.10
N TYR A 60 -4.82 22.46 5.69
CA TYR A 60 -5.83 22.13 6.69
C TYR A 60 -5.21 21.38 7.86
N VAL A 61 -5.72 21.67 9.06
CA VAL A 61 -5.38 20.97 10.30
C VAL A 61 -6.64 20.68 11.11
N TYR A 62 -6.59 19.73 12.03
CA TYR A 62 -7.72 19.48 12.92
C TYR A 62 -8.02 20.70 13.79
N LYS A 63 -9.29 21.01 13.93
CA LYS A 63 -9.81 22.14 14.71
C LYS A 63 -9.25 22.20 16.12
N GLY A 64 -9.05 21.04 16.76
CA GLY A 64 -8.46 20.95 18.09
C GLY A 64 -6.98 21.36 18.17
N HIS A 65 -6.24 21.36 17.06
CA HIS A 65 -4.81 21.66 17.03
C HIS A 65 -4.48 23.06 16.52
N VAL A 66 -5.45 23.77 15.93
CA VAL A 66 -5.26 25.10 15.32
C VAL A 66 -4.64 26.09 16.32
N ASN A 67 -5.19 26.18 17.52
CA ASN A 67 -4.71 27.15 18.52
C ASN A 67 -3.27 26.87 18.96
N GLY A 68 -2.88 25.61 19.11
CA GLY A 68 -1.50 25.24 19.46
C GLY A 68 -0.52 25.61 18.36
N ILE A 69 -0.86 25.36 17.10
CA ILE A 69 -0.05 25.72 15.93
C ILE A 69 0.09 27.25 15.81
N LEU A 70 -1.01 28.00 15.96
CA LEU A 70 -0.99 29.45 15.87
C LEU A 70 -0.21 30.11 17.01
N GLU A 71 -0.26 29.56 18.22
CA GLU A 71 0.52 30.08 19.36
C GLU A 71 2.01 29.82 19.16
N MET A 72 2.39 28.63 18.71
CA MET A 72 3.77 28.30 18.35
C MET A 72 4.27 29.21 17.21
N SER A 73 3.46 29.41 16.18
CA SER A 73 3.77 30.31 15.07
C SER A 73 4.09 31.73 15.55
N LYS A 74 3.33 32.27 16.51
CA LYS A 74 3.59 33.61 17.08
C LYS A 74 4.94 33.68 17.83
N GLN A 75 5.27 32.64 18.60
CA GLN A 75 6.54 32.55 19.32
C GLN A 75 7.73 32.54 18.34
N PHE A 76 7.66 31.73 17.30
CA PHE A 76 8.69 31.69 16.28
C PHE A 76 8.79 32.99 15.50
N LYS A 77 7.67 33.62 15.12
CA LYS A 77 7.66 34.91 14.45
C LYS A 77 8.35 35.99 15.31
N GLN A 78 8.01 36.06 16.58
CA GLN A 78 8.65 37.02 17.52
C GLN A 78 10.15 36.76 17.62
N HIS A 79 10.61 35.53 17.68
CA HIS A 79 12.02 35.18 17.71
C HIS A 79 12.76 35.63 16.44
N TYR A 80 12.19 35.46 15.25
CA TYR A 80 12.76 35.94 13.99
C TYR A 80 12.80 37.46 13.93
N ASP A 81 11.75 38.16 14.41
CA ASP A 81 11.68 39.61 14.47
C ASP A 81 12.73 40.18 15.44
N GLU A 82 13.00 39.53 16.58
CA GLU A 82 14.02 39.92 17.58
C GLU A 82 15.46 39.73 17.07
N LEU A 83 15.70 38.70 16.23
CA LEU A 83 17.02 38.47 15.61
C LEU A 83 17.32 39.43 14.46
N GLY A 84 16.33 40.19 13.98
CA GLY A 84 16.45 41.02 12.79
C GLY A 84 16.66 40.21 11.49
N GLU A 85 16.39 38.94 11.56
CA GLU A 85 16.47 38.06 10.40
C GLU A 85 15.21 38.20 9.57
N VAL A 86 15.36 38.64 8.33
CA VAL A 86 14.32 38.56 7.33
C VAL A 86 14.11 37.08 7.05
N ARG A 87 12.86 36.62 7.10
CA ARG A 87 12.48 35.29 6.65
C ARG A 87 13.26 34.99 5.36
N PRO A 88 14.06 33.90 5.27
CA PRO A 88 14.90 33.67 4.10
C PRO A 88 14.03 33.72 2.86
N ALA A 89 14.29 34.66 1.96
CA ALA A 89 13.71 34.62 0.65
C ALA A 89 14.18 33.30 0.01
N ILE A 90 13.25 32.48 -0.39
CA ILE A 90 13.58 31.21 -1.05
C ILE A 90 14.14 31.57 -2.41
N GLU A 91 15.47 31.79 -2.49
CA GLU A 91 16.17 31.98 -3.75
C GLU A 91 16.21 30.65 -4.49
N ARG A 92 15.95 30.69 -5.79
CA ARG A 92 16.07 29.51 -6.67
C ARG A 92 17.55 29.14 -6.79
N THR A 93 17.89 27.95 -6.30
CA THR A 93 19.23 27.37 -6.40
C THR A 93 19.16 26.08 -7.22
N ASP A 94 20.29 25.43 -7.51
CA ASP A 94 20.34 24.13 -8.20
C ASP A 94 19.58 23.03 -7.42
N GLU A 95 19.28 23.25 -6.13
CA GLU A 95 18.32 22.48 -5.32
C GLU A 95 16.87 22.55 -5.87
N ASP A 96 16.56 23.55 -6.75
CA ASP A 96 15.24 23.62 -7.41
C ASP A 96 15.00 22.47 -8.37
N ALA A 97 16.03 21.84 -8.93
CA ALA A 97 15.90 20.67 -9.79
C ALA A 97 15.50 19.42 -8.99
N GLU A 98 16.04 19.26 -7.79
CA GLU A 98 15.64 18.21 -6.84
C GLU A 98 14.20 18.41 -6.38
N SER A 99 13.82 19.65 -6.14
CA SER A 99 12.46 20.07 -5.78
C SER A 99 11.42 19.78 -6.88
N ILE A 100 11.77 19.95 -8.15
CA ILE A 100 10.89 19.61 -9.29
C ILE A 100 10.74 18.09 -9.39
N ALA A 101 11.80 17.32 -9.18
CA ALA A 101 11.75 15.86 -9.16
C ALA A 101 10.85 15.35 -8.03
N ASP A 102 10.96 15.92 -6.83
CA ASP A 102 10.09 15.64 -5.69
C ASP A 102 8.61 15.97 -5.98
N MET A 103 8.34 17.07 -6.71
CA MET A 103 6.98 17.44 -7.10
C MET A 103 6.39 16.49 -8.14
N VAL A 104 7.19 16.08 -9.13
CA VAL A 104 6.77 15.09 -10.12
C VAL A 104 6.46 13.76 -9.44
N ASP A 105 7.30 13.34 -8.49
CA ASP A 105 7.07 12.14 -7.69
C ASP A 105 5.76 12.23 -6.88
N LEU A 106 5.52 13.36 -6.23
CA LEU A 106 4.29 13.59 -5.45
C LEU A 106 3.03 13.60 -6.33
N VAL A 107 3.06 14.28 -7.49
CA VAL A 107 1.92 14.27 -8.43
C VAL A 107 1.69 12.85 -8.97
N THR A 108 2.75 12.12 -9.24
CA THR A 108 2.68 10.71 -9.67
C THR A 108 2.04 9.85 -8.59
N LYS A 109 2.43 10.03 -7.31
CA LYS A 109 1.82 9.36 -6.17
C LYS A 109 0.33 9.69 -6.06
N ILE A 110 -0.04 10.97 -6.07
CA ILE A 110 -1.43 11.40 -6.00
C ILE A 110 -2.29 10.75 -7.08
N ASN A 111 -1.82 10.78 -8.32
CA ASN A 111 -2.55 10.18 -9.43
C ASN A 111 -2.67 8.65 -9.25
N LEU A 112 -1.61 8.00 -8.82
CA LEU A 112 -1.61 6.56 -8.56
C LEU A 112 -2.63 6.19 -7.46
N TYR A 113 -2.68 6.96 -6.36
CA TYR A 113 -3.65 6.74 -5.28
C TYR A 113 -5.09 6.94 -5.75
N LYS A 114 -5.35 7.97 -6.57
CA LYS A 114 -6.69 8.19 -7.18
C LYS A 114 -7.08 7.02 -8.09
N ASP A 115 -6.18 6.59 -8.95
CA ASP A 115 -6.42 5.48 -9.86
C ASP A 115 -6.67 4.19 -9.09
N TYR A 116 -5.93 3.97 -8.00
CA TYR A 116 -6.12 2.82 -7.13
C TYR A 116 -7.47 2.88 -6.38
N SER A 117 -7.87 4.05 -5.87
CA SER A 117 -9.18 4.25 -5.24
C SER A 117 -10.31 4.01 -6.24
N ALA A 118 -10.22 4.55 -7.45
CA ALA A 118 -11.19 4.33 -8.52
C ALA A 118 -11.27 2.84 -8.95
N LEU A 119 -10.13 2.15 -8.96
CA LEU A 119 -10.07 0.71 -9.23
C LEU A 119 -10.84 -0.09 -8.16
N ARG A 120 -10.63 0.25 -6.88
CA ARG A 120 -11.33 -0.39 -5.76
C ARG A 120 -12.84 -0.13 -5.80
N GLU A 121 -13.25 1.10 -6.08
CA GLU A 121 -14.67 1.46 -6.22
C GLU A 121 -15.34 0.66 -7.36
N ARG A 122 -14.68 0.51 -8.50
CA ARG A 122 -15.16 -0.32 -9.61
C ARG A 122 -15.24 -1.81 -9.22
N LEU A 123 -14.28 -2.31 -8.44
CA LEU A 123 -14.33 -3.68 -7.89
C LEU A 123 -15.50 -3.85 -6.91
N CYS A 124 -15.80 -2.85 -6.07
CA CYS A 124 -16.98 -2.85 -5.22
C CYS A 124 -18.25 -3.05 -6.06
N GLY A 125 -18.42 -2.28 -7.12
CA GLY A 125 -19.54 -2.46 -8.05
C GLY A 125 -19.59 -3.85 -8.71
N VAL A 126 -18.42 -4.43 -9.04
CA VAL A 126 -18.35 -5.82 -9.53
C VAL A 126 -18.85 -6.80 -8.47
N MET A 127 -18.41 -6.67 -7.21
CA MET A 127 -18.81 -7.57 -6.13
C MET A 127 -20.31 -7.47 -5.81
N GLU A 128 -20.88 -6.27 -5.87
CA GLU A 128 -22.35 -6.09 -5.74
C GLU A 128 -23.12 -6.83 -6.87
N ILE A 129 -22.63 -6.74 -8.10
CA ILE A 129 -23.21 -7.49 -9.24
C ILE A 129 -23.09 -8.99 -9.00
N VAL A 130 -21.91 -9.48 -8.61
CA VAL A 130 -21.65 -10.90 -8.33
C VAL A 130 -22.55 -11.41 -7.21
N GLN A 131 -22.70 -10.64 -6.13
CA GLN A 131 -23.56 -11.03 -5.01
C GLN A 131 -25.04 -11.16 -5.43
N ARG A 132 -25.51 -10.26 -6.29
CA ARG A 132 -26.89 -10.25 -6.76
C ARG A 132 -27.18 -11.29 -7.84
N GLU A 133 -26.26 -11.44 -8.80
CA GLU A 133 -26.49 -12.17 -10.03
C GLU A 133 -25.78 -13.52 -10.08
N GLN A 134 -24.88 -13.76 -9.15
CA GLN A 134 -24.00 -14.96 -9.11
C GLN A 134 -23.23 -15.16 -10.45
N ARG A 135 -22.91 -14.06 -11.12
CA ARG A 135 -22.16 -13.99 -12.37
C ARG A 135 -21.17 -12.84 -12.33
N ILE A 136 -19.99 -13.07 -12.91
CA ILE A 136 -18.91 -12.09 -12.99
C ILE A 136 -19.07 -11.26 -14.27
N PRO A 137 -19.10 -9.91 -14.20
CA PRO A 137 -19.11 -9.06 -15.38
C PRO A 137 -17.72 -9.04 -16.03
N LEU A 138 -17.39 -10.04 -16.88
CA LEU A 138 -16.05 -10.26 -17.43
C LEU A 138 -15.53 -9.07 -18.26
N ASP A 139 -16.38 -8.27 -18.89
CA ASP A 139 -15.97 -7.05 -19.61
C ASP A 139 -15.39 -6.02 -18.65
N THR A 140 -16.02 -5.82 -17.49
CA THR A 140 -15.51 -4.94 -16.44
C THR A 140 -14.19 -5.48 -15.87
N ILE A 141 -14.08 -6.78 -15.63
CA ILE A 141 -12.84 -7.43 -15.19
C ILE A 141 -11.73 -7.23 -16.24
N THR A 142 -12.03 -7.36 -17.52
CA THR A 142 -11.05 -7.12 -18.60
C THR A 142 -10.55 -5.67 -18.60
N SER A 143 -11.43 -4.70 -18.37
CA SER A 143 -11.02 -3.29 -18.23
C SER A 143 -10.14 -3.07 -17.00
N LEU A 144 -10.52 -3.60 -15.84
CA LEU A 144 -9.71 -3.53 -14.60
C LEU A 144 -8.33 -4.18 -14.77
N GLN A 145 -8.28 -5.33 -15.42
CA GLN A 145 -7.06 -6.06 -15.76
C GLN A 145 -6.12 -5.20 -16.62
N SER A 146 -6.65 -4.51 -17.64
CA SER A 146 -5.86 -3.62 -18.49
C SER A 146 -5.30 -2.44 -17.68
N ASP A 147 -6.15 -1.79 -16.88
CA ASP A 147 -5.73 -0.66 -16.05
C ASP A 147 -4.60 -1.04 -15.08
N ILE A 148 -4.69 -2.22 -14.44
CA ILE A 148 -3.63 -2.72 -13.57
C ILE A 148 -2.36 -3.03 -14.36
N SER A 149 -2.47 -3.69 -15.53
CA SER A 149 -1.33 -4.01 -16.38
C SER A 149 -0.57 -2.76 -16.81
N ASP A 150 -1.30 -1.73 -17.26
CA ASP A 150 -0.72 -0.45 -17.68
C ASP A 150 -0.01 0.25 -16.50
N LYS A 151 -0.59 0.17 -15.29
CA LYS A 151 0.03 0.73 -14.09
C LYS A 151 1.33 0.01 -13.71
N ILE A 152 1.37 -1.30 -13.76
CA ILE A 152 2.58 -2.08 -13.45
C ILE A 152 3.70 -1.77 -14.44
N GLU A 153 3.39 -1.50 -15.72
CA GLU A 153 4.39 -1.19 -16.73
C GLU A 153 5.05 0.19 -16.54
N VAL A 154 4.31 1.19 -16.05
CA VAL A 154 4.77 2.59 -16.00
C VAL A 154 5.11 3.09 -14.60
N THR A 155 4.74 2.37 -13.56
CA THR A 155 4.88 2.83 -12.18
C THR A 155 6.04 2.12 -11.48
N ASP A 156 6.82 2.90 -10.70
CA ASP A 156 7.86 2.36 -9.83
C ASP A 156 7.27 1.31 -8.86
N THR A 157 7.95 0.19 -8.75
CA THR A 157 7.54 -0.94 -7.89
C THR A 157 7.31 -0.52 -6.44
N ALA A 158 8.16 0.36 -5.89
CA ALA A 158 8.00 0.81 -4.51
C ALA A 158 6.71 1.62 -4.31
N LEU A 159 6.31 2.43 -5.29
CA LEU A 159 5.05 3.17 -5.26
C LEU A 159 3.84 2.24 -5.31
N LEU A 160 3.90 1.17 -6.11
CA LEU A 160 2.84 0.16 -6.14
C LEU A 160 2.71 -0.56 -4.78
N ILE A 161 3.82 -0.95 -4.18
CA ILE A 161 3.86 -1.57 -2.85
C ILE A 161 3.36 -0.60 -1.78
N GLU A 162 3.70 0.67 -1.90
CA GLU A 162 3.20 1.73 -1.02
C GLU A 162 1.67 1.82 -1.08
N CYS A 163 1.07 1.82 -2.28
CA CYS A 163 -0.39 1.78 -2.45
C CYS A 163 -1.00 0.55 -1.79
N ILE A 164 -0.44 -0.64 -2.03
CA ILE A 164 -0.93 -1.90 -1.46
C ILE A 164 -0.91 -1.87 0.08
N ASN A 165 0.13 -1.27 0.69
CA ASN A 165 0.31 -1.29 2.13
C ASN A 165 -0.49 -0.21 2.88
N ASN A 166 -0.82 0.91 2.25
CA ASN A 166 -1.32 2.10 2.95
C ASN A 166 -2.81 2.38 2.75
N ILE A 167 -3.43 1.92 1.67
CA ILE A 167 -4.83 2.22 1.38
C ILE A 167 -5.72 1.07 1.88
N ARG A 168 -6.02 1.07 3.18
CA ARG A 168 -6.92 0.08 3.77
C ARG A 168 -7.95 0.76 4.64
N GLN A 169 -9.22 0.62 4.27
CA GLN A 169 -10.33 0.91 5.15
C GLN A 169 -10.87 -0.40 5.77
N PRO A 170 -11.26 -0.40 7.05
CA PRO A 170 -11.75 -1.61 7.72
C PRO A 170 -12.97 -2.25 7.04
N ASP A 171 -13.82 -1.44 6.43
CA ASP A 171 -15.10 -1.87 5.87
C ASP A 171 -15.01 -2.38 4.41
N ASP A 172 -13.81 -2.30 3.78
CA ASP A 172 -13.62 -2.61 2.36
C ASP A 172 -12.51 -3.65 2.09
N TYR A 173 -12.36 -4.57 3.04
CA TYR A 173 -11.26 -5.56 3.02
C TYR A 173 -11.24 -6.41 1.74
N LEU A 174 -12.39 -6.93 1.30
CA LEU A 174 -12.45 -7.89 0.19
C LEU A 174 -12.08 -7.25 -1.15
N ASN A 175 -12.53 -6.01 -1.40
CA ASN A 175 -12.23 -5.26 -2.62
C ASN A 175 -10.74 -4.88 -2.68
N ALA A 176 -10.21 -4.36 -1.56
CA ALA A 176 -8.79 -4.03 -1.46
C ALA A 176 -7.91 -5.25 -1.66
N HIS A 177 -8.29 -6.39 -1.06
CA HIS A 177 -7.59 -7.65 -1.19
C HIS A 177 -7.51 -8.14 -2.64
N ALA A 178 -8.63 -8.17 -3.36
CA ALA A 178 -8.65 -8.60 -4.76
C ALA A 178 -7.78 -7.69 -5.66
N ALA A 179 -7.82 -6.36 -5.45
CA ALA A 179 -6.97 -5.41 -6.16
C ALA A 179 -5.48 -5.65 -5.85
N ASN A 180 -5.14 -5.80 -4.58
CA ASN A 180 -3.77 -6.00 -4.12
C ASN A 180 -3.17 -7.30 -4.66
N VAL A 181 -3.91 -8.41 -4.55
CA VAL A 181 -3.46 -9.72 -5.06
C VAL A 181 -3.30 -9.66 -6.59
N ALA A 182 -4.17 -8.96 -7.30
CA ALA A 182 -4.03 -8.76 -8.74
C ALA A 182 -2.76 -7.98 -9.10
N MET A 183 -2.46 -6.88 -8.39
CA MET A 183 -1.23 -6.11 -8.59
C MET A 183 0.00 -6.93 -8.25
N LEU A 184 0.01 -7.62 -7.11
CA LEU A 184 1.12 -8.50 -6.70
C LEU A 184 1.36 -9.63 -7.69
N ASN A 185 0.30 -10.25 -8.22
CA ASN A 185 0.39 -11.27 -9.25
C ASN A 185 1.04 -10.73 -10.53
N GLY A 186 0.66 -9.53 -10.97
CA GLY A 186 1.26 -8.90 -12.15
C GLY A 186 2.73 -8.56 -11.93
N MET A 187 3.09 -8.01 -10.77
CA MET A 187 4.47 -7.73 -10.38
C MET A 187 5.29 -9.03 -10.33
N MET A 188 4.77 -10.09 -9.71
CA MET A 188 5.41 -11.41 -9.69
C MET A 188 5.63 -11.96 -11.08
N GLY A 189 4.64 -11.84 -11.97
CA GLY A 189 4.80 -12.25 -13.37
C GLY A 189 5.93 -11.50 -14.07
N THR A 190 6.07 -10.20 -13.81
CA THR A 190 7.16 -9.37 -14.34
C THR A 190 8.52 -9.80 -13.77
N TRP A 191 8.63 -10.02 -12.47
CA TRP A 191 9.87 -10.46 -11.83
C TRP A 191 10.31 -11.87 -12.29
N LEU A 192 9.35 -12.75 -12.53
CA LEU A 192 9.57 -14.09 -13.11
C LEU A 192 9.84 -14.03 -14.62
N LYS A 193 9.78 -12.85 -15.24
CA LYS A 193 9.96 -12.62 -16.69
C LYS A 193 9.02 -13.46 -17.54
N LEU A 194 7.77 -13.61 -17.12
CA LEU A 194 6.75 -14.31 -17.87
C LEU A 194 6.33 -13.50 -19.12
N PRO A 195 5.82 -14.14 -20.15
CA PRO A 195 5.23 -13.46 -21.31
C PRO A 195 4.09 -12.51 -20.90
N ARG A 196 3.89 -11.43 -21.67
CA ARG A 196 2.88 -10.40 -21.33
C ARG A 196 1.46 -10.98 -21.18
N ASP A 197 1.09 -11.93 -22.01
CA ASP A 197 -0.22 -12.62 -21.91
C ASP A 197 -0.38 -13.40 -20.61
N GLU A 198 0.68 -14.02 -20.11
CA GLU A 198 0.67 -14.72 -18.81
C GLU A 198 0.60 -13.72 -17.65
N ILE A 199 1.33 -12.60 -17.71
CA ILE A 199 1.25 -11.52 -16.70
C ILE A 199 -0.19 -11.00 -16.63
N THR A 200 -0.79 -10.72 -17.79
CA THR A 200 -2.16 -10.24 -17.87
C THR A 200 -3.15 -11.26 -17.31
N ALA A 201 -2.96 -12.55 -17.63
CA ALA A 201 -3.79 -13.64 -17.10
C ALA A 201 -3.61 -13.82 -15.57
N LEU A 202 -2.40 -13.62 -15.03
CA LEU A 202 -2.14 -13.62 -13.58
C LEU A 202 -2.85 -12.48 -12.86
N ILE A 203 -2.86 -11.27 -13.42
CA ILE A 203 -3.63 -10.12 -12.88
C ILE A 203 -5.11 -10.52 -12.78
N ARG A 204 -5.66 -11.11 -13.85
CA ARG A 204 -7.05 -11.55 -13.86
C ARG A 204 -7.33 -12.65 -12.85
N THR A 205 -6.40 -13.57 -12.65
CA THR A 205 -6.48 -14.59 -11.60
C THR A 205 -6.62 -13.93 -10.22
N GLY A 206 -5.80 -12.94 -9.92
CA GLY A 206 -5.87 -12.19 -8.67
C GLY A 206 -7.20 -11.44 -8.47
N LEU A 207 -7.77 -10.84 -9.52
CA LEU A 207 -9.09 -10.21 -9.46
C LEU A 207 -10.22 -11.20 -9.15
N LEU A 208 -10.09 -12.46 -9.56
CA LEU A 208 -11.16 -13.45 -9.55
C LEU A 208 -11.05 -14.49 -8.43
N HIS A 209 -9.87 -14.69 -7.83
CA HIS A 209 -9.59 -15.83 -6.95
C HIS A 209 -10.58 -15.97 -5.79
N ASP A 210 -11.02 -14.86 -5.24
CA ASP A 210 -11.83 -14.77 -4.03
C ASP A 210 -13.32 -14.40 -4.26
N MET A 211 -13.78 -14.27 -5.50
CA MET A 211 -15.17 -13.91 -5.82
C MET A 211 -16.18 -14.88 -5.21
N GLY A 212 -15.80 -16.14 -5.03
CA GLY A 212 -16.63 -17.16 -4.39
C GLY A 212 -16.88 -16.95 -2.90
N LYS A 213 -16.11 -16.09 -2.22
CA LYS A 213 -16.40 -15.68 -0.83
C LYS A 213 -17.77 -15.02 -0.70
N LEU A 214 -18.25 -14.38 -1.77
CA LEU A 214 -19.59 -13.79 -1.84
C LEU A 214 -20.72 -14.80 -1.84
N SER A 215 -20.42 -16.10 -2.08
CA SER A 215 -21.37 -17.21 -1.96
C SER A 215 -21.35 -17.89 -0.58
N VAL A 216 -20.41 -17.52 0.29
CA VAL A 216 -20.37 -17.98 1.68
C VAL A 216 -21.33 -17.10 2.52
N SER A 217 -21.96 -17.68 3.55
CA SER A 217 -22.90 -16.90 4.37
C SER A 217 -22.22 -15.68 5.01
N SER A 218 -22.94 -14.56 5.05
CA SER A 218 -22.43 -13.30 5.62
C SER A 218 -22.07 -13.43 7.11
N GLU A 219 -22.71 -14.35 7.83
CA GLU A 219 -22.42 -14.66 9.24
C GLU A 219 -21.03 -15.28 9.40
N ILE A 220 -20.59 -16.11 8.45
CA ILE A 220 -19.26 -16.71 8.44
C ILE A 220 -18.24 -15.71 7.90
N LEU A 221 -18.55 -15.04 6.78
CA LEU A 221 -17.63 -14.11 6.12
C LEU A 221 -17.24 -12.92 7.03
N ASN A 222 -18.22 -12.37 7.74
CA ASN A 222 -18.03 -11.16 8.58
C ASN A 222 -17.93 -11.49 10.07
N LYS A 223 -17.65 -12.74 10.43
CA LYS A 223 -17.58 -13.16 11.82
C LYS A 223 -16.46 -12.45 12.60
N PRO A 224 -16.74 -11.72 13.68
CA PRO A 224 -15.70 -11.14 14.50
C PRO A 224 -15.02 -12.26 15.32
N GLY A 225 -13.83 -12.68 14.92
CA GLY A 225 -13.03 -13.69 15.60
C GLY A 225 -12.79 -14.96 14.77
N PRO A 226 -12.20 -15.99 15.38
CA PRO A 226 -11.86 -17.22 14.66
C PRO A 226 -13.09 -18.01 14.25
N LEU A 227 -13.03 -18.64 13.08
CA LEU A 227 -14.04 -19.57 12.59
C LEU A 227 -14.00 -20.87 13.39
N THR A 228 -15.16 -21.52 13.59
CA THR A 228 -15.22 -22.92 14.07
C THR A 228 -14.69 -23.85 12.97
N LYS A 229 -14.53 -25.13 13.28
CA LYS A 229 -14.11 -26.11 12.27
C LYS A 229 -15.11 -26.21 11.12
N GLU A 230 -16.39 -26.24 11.45
CA GLU A 230 -17.49 -26.35 10.50
C GLU A 230 -17.58 -25.10 9.61
N GLU A 231 -17.47 -23.92 10.20
CA GLU A 231 -17.44 -22.65 9.46
C GLU A 231 -16.21 -22.56 8.56
N PHE A 232 -15.05 -23.05 9.02
CA PHE A 232 -13.85 -23.10 8.20
C PHE A 232 -13.98 -24.07 7.02
N GLU A 233 -14.65 -25.25 7.21
CA GLU A 233 -14.94 -26.15 6.12
C GLU A 233 -15.88 -25.51 5.08
N GLU A 234 -16.81 -24.65 5.50
CA GLU A 234 -17.66 -23.88 4.58
C GLU A 234 -16.83 -22.83 3.84
N MET A 235 -15.98 -22.08 4.55
CA MET A 235 -15.09 -21.10 3.94
C MET A 235 -14.15 -21.72 2.90
N LYS A 236 -13.66 -22.94 3.12
CA LYS A 236 -12.79 -23.63 2.16
C LYS A 236 -13.44 -23.95 0.80
N LYS A 237 -14.73 -23.73 0.66
CA LYS A 237 -15.43 -23.92 -0.62
C LYS A 237 -15.29 -22.74 -1.57
N HIS A 238 -14.86 -21.56 -1.10
CA HIS A 238 -14.80 -20.36 -1.94
C HIS A 238 -13.96 -20.51 -3.21
N PRO A 239 -12.82 -21.26 -3.26
CA PRO A 239 -12.08 -21.42 -4.51
C PRO A 239 -12.89 -22.17 -5.57
N VAL A 240 -13.68 -23.17 -5.12
CA VAL A 240 -14.58 -23.91 -6.00
C VAL A 240 -15.70 -22.99 -6.49
N PHE A 241 -16.29 -22.19 -5.60
CA PHE A 241 -17.33 -21.22 -5.98
C PHE A 241 -16.78 -20.16 -6.95
N SER A 242 -15.57 -19.61 -6.68
CA SER A 242 -14.91 -18.65 -7.59
C SER A 242 -14.69 -19.27 -8.98
N HIS A 243 -14.16 -20.49 -9.03
CA HIS A 243 -13.90 -21.22 -10.28
C HIS A 243 -15.19 -21.45 -11.08
N GLU A 244 -16.24 -22.01 -10.46
CA GLU A 244 -17.51 -22.29 -11.12
C GLU A 244 -18.17 -20.97 -11.61
N MET A 245 -18.13 -19.93 -10.79
CA MET A 245 -18.66 -18.61 -11.14
C MET A 245 -17.92 -18.01 -12.34
N ALA A 246 -16.58 -18.06 -12.36
CA ALA A 246 -15.78 -17.59 -13.49
C ALA A 246 -16.13 -18.35 -14.77
N LYS A 247 -16.24 -19.68 -14.69
CA LYS A 247 -16.57 -20.56 -15.81
C LYS A 247 -17.97 -20.31 -16.36
N ILE A 248 -18.98 -20.20 -15.50
CA ILE A 248 -20.36 -19.88 -15.90
C ILE A 248 -20.44 -18.48 -16.54
N SER A 249 -19.59 -17.56 -16.11
CA SER A 249 -19.52 -16.21 -16.67
C SER A 249 -18.81 -16.14 -18.03
N GLY A 250 -18.16 -17.21 -18.46
CA GLY A 250 -17.53 -17.33 -19.79
C GLY A 250 -15.99 -17.32 -19.77
N GLU A 251 -15.35 -17.43 -18.59
CA GLU A 251 -13.91 -17.64 -18.53
C GLU A 251 -13.53 -19.02 -19.06
N THR A 252 -12.54 -19.07 -19.95
CA THR A 252 -12.12 -20.31 -20.63
C THR A 252 -10.62 -20.57 -20.53
N ASP A 253 -9.83 -19.59 -20.08
CA ASP A 253 -8.40 -19.78 -19.89
C ASP A 253 -8.14 -20.72 -18.70
N THR A 254 -7.65 -21.90 -18.98
CA THR A 254 -7.38 -22.92 -17.96
C THR A 254 -6.33 -22.48 -16.96
N ARG A 255 -5.37 -21.63 -17.36
CA ARG A 255 -4.35 -21.08 -16.44
C ARG A 255 -5.02 -20.24 -15.35
N ILE A 256 -6.00 -19.39 -15.73
CA ILE A 256 -6.78 -18.55 -14.83
C ILE A 256 -7.67 -19.42 -13.94
N LEU A 257 -8.42 -20.34 -14.54
CA LEU A 257 -9.34 -21.23 -13.81
C LEU A 257 -8.61 -22.10 -12.78
N ASP A 258 -7.47 -22.68 -13.15
CA ASP A 258 -6.63 -23.46 -12.24
C ASP A 258 -5.99 -22.55 -11.16
N GLY A 259 -5.57 -21.33 -11.52
CA GLY A 259 -5.06 -20.33 -10.59
C GLY A 259 -6.07 -20.01 -9.49
N ILE A 260 -7.33 -19.80 -9.88
CA ILE A 260 -8.46 -19.56 -8.97
C ILE A 260 -8.73 -20.79 -8.09
N LEU A 261 -8.81 -21.98 -8.69
CA LEU A 261 -9.25 -23.19 -7.99
C LEU A 261 -8.24 -23.66 -6.94
N PHE A 262 -6.94 -23.52 -7.23
CA PHE A 262 -5.88 -24.17 -6.46
C PHE A 262 -4.98 -23.21 -5.67
N HIS A 263 -5.35 -21.92 -5.50
CA HIS A 263 -4.51 -20.96 -4.79
C HIS A 263 -4.34 -21.25 -3.29
N HIS A 264 -5.16 -22.11 -2.71
CA HIS A 264 -5.03 -22.59 -1.34
C HIS A 264 -4.44 -24.01 -1.23
N GLU A 265 -3.97 -24.58 -2.34
CA GLU A 265 -3.18 -25.81 -2.26
C GLU A 265 -1.80 -25.54 -1.62
N LYS A 266 -1.27 -26.57 -0.98
CA LYS A 266 0.01 -26.48 -0.27
C LYS A 266 0.93 -27.58 -0.76
N LEU A 267 2.23 -27.27 -0.92
CA LEU A 267 3.19 -28.22 -1.52
C LEU A 267 3.25 -29.58 -0.81
N ASN A 268 2.88 -29.63 0.46
CA ASN A 268 2.83 -30.85 1.27
C ASN A 268 1.52 -31.63 1.20
N GLY A 269 0.58 -31.24 0.32
CA GLY A 269 -0.71 -31.90 0.16
C GLY A 269 -1.75 -31.63 1.25
N THR A 270 -1.48 -30.69 2.17
CA THR A 270 -2.43 -30.31 3.24
C THR A 270 -3.36 -29.17 2.85
N GLY A 271 -3.26 -28.70 1.61
CA GLY A 271 -4.09 -27.63 1.05
C GLY A 271 -5.49 -28.11 0.65
N TYR A 272 -6.23 -27.24 0.00
CA TYR A 272 -7.58 -27.52 -0.51
C TYR A 272 -7.78 -26.83 -1.85
N PRO A 273 -8.73 -27.28 -2.70
CA PRO A 273 -9.79 -28.25 -2.43
C PRO A 273 -9.41 -29.73 -2.69
N ARG A 274 -8.26 -30.01 -3.31
CA ARG A 274 -7.91 -31.37 -3.74
C ARG A 274 -6.77 -32.03 -2.98
N GLY A 275 -5.98 -31.26 -2.21
CA GLY A 275 -4.78 -31.74 -1.54
C GLY A 275 -3.65 -32.08 -2.51
N LEU A 276 -3.45 -31.24 -3.55
CA LEU A 276 -2.41 -31.40 -4.55
C LEU A 276 -1.02 -31.25 -3.93
N VAL A 277 -0.04 -31.99 -4.46
CA VAL A 277 1.36 -31.90 -4.05
C VAL A 277 2.18 -31.06 -5.04
N ILE A 278 3.43 -30.73 -4.69
CA ILE A 278 4.30 -29.75 -5.35
C ILE A 278 4.29 -29.78 -6.89
N ASN A 279 4.30 -30.99 -7.50
CA ASN A 279 4.36 -31.16 -8.96
C ASN A 279 3.00 -31.07 -9.65
N GLU A 280 1.92 -31.06 -8.87
CA GLU A 280 0.54 -31.05 -9.39
C GLU A 280 -0.07 -29.65 -9.33
N ILE A 281 0.50 -28.74 -8.48
CA ILE A 281 0.00 -27.38 -8.31
C ILE A 281 0.45 -26.52 -9.50
N PRO A 282 -0.48 -25.92 -10.25
CA PRO A 282 -0.17 -25.06 -11.39
C PRO A 282 0.61 -23.79 -10.99
N LEU A 283 1.38 -23.25 -11.92
CA LEU A 283 2.21 -22.06 -11.67
C LEU A 283 1.39 -20.85 -11.16
N PHE A 284 0.25 -20.57 -11.79
CA PHE A 284 -0.60 -19.43 -11.41
C PHE A 284 -1.15 -19.58 -9.99
N SER A 285 -1.50 -20.81 -9.59
CA SER A 285 -1.92 -21.10 -8.22
C SER A 285 -0.82 -20.82 -7.21
N LYS A 286 0.43 -21.23 -7.52
CA LYS A 286 1.59 -20.99 -6.66
C LYS A 286 1.91 -19.51 -6.51
N ILE A 287 1.83 -18.74 -7.60
CA ILE A 287 2.07 -17.28 -7.58
C ILE A 287 0.98 -16.60 -6.77
N THR A 288 -0.29 -16.91 -7.04
CA THR A 288 -1.44 -16.33 -6.33
C THR A 288 -1.40 -16.66 -4.84
N ALA A 289 -1.00 -17.88 -4.45
CA ALA A 289 -0.83 -18.26 -3.05
C ALA A 289 0.19 -17.39 -2.30
N VAL A 290 1.32 -17.03 -2.95
CA VAL A 290 2.33 -16.14 -2.36
C VAL A 290 1.77 -14.73 -2.20
N SER A 291 1.11 -14.19 -3.22
CA SER A 291 0.50 -12.86 -3.21
C SER A 291 -0.61 -12.74 -2.16
N ASP A 292 -1.49 -13.76 -2.07
CA ASP A 292 -2.59 -13.83 -1.11
C ASP A 292 -2.07 -13.85 0.34
N VAL A 293 -1.09 -14.71 0.63
CA VAL A 293 -0.48 -14.79 1.98
C VAL A 293 0.16 -13.46 2.37
N TYR A 294 0.93 -12.83 1.47
CA TYR A 294 1.55 -11.54 1.75
C TYR A 294 0.50 -10.47 2.06
N ASP A 295 -0.51 -10.32 1.19
CA ASP A 295 -1.56 -9.32 1.41
C ASP A 295 -2.35 -9.57 2.70
N ALA A 296 -2.67 -10.83 3.01
CA ALA A 296 -3.34 -11.18 4.27
C ALA A 296 -2.50 -10.84 5.51
N MET A 297 -1.16 -10.97 5.43
CA MET A 297 -0.26 -10.57 6.52
C MET A 297 -0.24 -9.06 6.73
N VAL A 298 -0.14 -8.29 5.64
CA VAL A 298 -0.24 -6.82 5.68
C VAL A 298 -1.57 -6.38 6.27
N ALA A 299 -2.69 -7.02 5.90
CA ALA A 299 -4.02 -6.71 6.41
C ALA A 299 -4.20 -6.94 7.92
N ARG A 300 -3.69 -8.05 8.45
CA ARG A 300 -3.81 -8.39 9.88
C ARG A 300 -3.13 -7.36 10.78
N ARG A 301 -2.05 -6.74 10.30
CA ARG A 301 -1.24 -5.80 11.07
C ARG A 301 -1.78 -4.37 11.05
N SER A 302 -2.49 -3.97 10.00
CA SER A 302 -3.16 -2.67 9.93
C SER A 302 -4.18 -2.43 11.06
N TYR A 303 -4.60 -3.48 11.75
CA TYR A 303 -5.62 -3.43 12.81
C TYR A 303 -5.05 -3.23 14.23
N LYS A 304 -3.74 -3.41 14.47
CA LYS A 304 -3.21 -3.46 15.84
C LYS A 304 -2.17 -2.42 16.20
N ASP A 305 -1.32 -2.00 15.30
CA ASP A 305 -0.30 -0.95 15.49
C ASP A 305 0.45 -0.79 14.17
N ARG A 306 1.05 0.39 13.91
CA ARG A 306 1.87 0.61 12.71
C ARG A 306 3.09 -0.32 12.75
N HIS A 307 3.03 -1.41 12.02
CA HIS A 307 4.18 -2.27 11.84
C HIS A 307 5.00 -1.83 10.64
N SER A 308 6.31 -1.89 10.79
CA SER A 308 7.27 -1.64 9.74
C SER A 308 7.05 -2.62 8.57
N PRO A 309 7.09 -2.18 7.30
CA PRO A 309 7.08 -3.09 6.17
C PRO A 309 8.21 -4.12 6.23
N PHE A 310 9.31 -3.80 6.91
CA PHE A 310 10.44 -4.68 7.13
C PHE A 310 10.11 -5.83 8.09
N GLU A 311 9.31 -5.58 9.14
CA GLU A 311 8.82 -6.64 10.03
C GLU A 311 7.88 -7.62 9.30
N ILE A 312 7.04 -7.10 8.38
CA ILE A 312 6.18 -7.95 7.55
C ILE A 312 7.03 -8.83 6.64
N LEU A 313 8.06 -8.26 6.02
CA LEU A 313 9.01 -9.01 5.19
C LEU A 313 9.74 -10.08 6.00
N GLU A 314 10.21 -9.77 7.21
CA GLU A 314 10.89 -10.73 8.09
C GLU A 314 9.94 -11.87 8.49
N GLU A 315 8.71 -11.56 8.93
CA GLU A 315 7.73 -12.58 9.27
C GLU A 315 7.36 -13.43 8.05
N PHE A 316 7.18 -12.80 6.89
CA PHE A 316 6.99 -13.51 5.64
C PHE A 316 8.19 -14.37 5.32
N ALA A 317 9.44 -13.93 5.58
CA ALA A 317 10.68 -14.69 5.45
C ALA A 317 10.76 -15.85 6.43
N VAL A 318 10.32 -15.77 7.64
CA VAL A 318 10.47 -16.82 8.68
C VAL A 318 9.36 -17.89 8.62
N HIS A 319 8.09 -17.50 8.39
CA HIS A 319 6.94 -18.42 8.60
C HIS A 319 6.48 -19.23 7.37
N LYS A 320 7.02 -18.98 6.22
CA LYS A 320 6.40 -19.26 4.93
C LYS A 320 6.84 -20.51 4.16
N PHE A 321 8.01 -21.04 4.47
CA PHE A 321 8.65 -21.94 3.53
C PHE A 321 8.15 -23.37 3.52
N SER A 322 7.40 -23.81 4.52
CA SER A 322 6.96 -25.19 4.60
C SER A 322 5.88 -25.58 3.59
N ASN A 323 5.16 -24.58 3.03
CA ASN A 323 3.94 -24.86 2.25
C ASN A 323 3.82 -24.07 0.94
N LEU A 324 4.68 -23.07 0.69
CA LEU A 324 4.71 -22.25 -0.53
C LEU A 324 5.91 -22.63 -1.41
N ASP A 325 5.83 -22.33 -2.72
CA ASP A 325 6.92 -22.62 -3.64
C ASP A 325 8.11 -21.70 -3.35
N ILE A 326 9.24 -22.31 -2.98
CA ILE A 326 10.43 -21.60 -2.53
C ILE A 326 11.02 -20.68 -3.62
N ASN A 327 10.94 -21.06 -4.89
CA ASN A 327 11.46 -20.23 -5.97
C ASN A 327 10.64 -18.97 -6.16
N ILE A 328 9.32 -19.09 -6.03
CA ILE A 328 8.39 -17.94 -6.12
C ILE A 328 8.57 -17.03 -4.91
N VAL A 329 8.66 -17.61 -3.71
CA VAL A 329 8.92 -16.86 -2.47
C VAL A 329 10.28 -16.13 -2.54
N ASN A 330 11.35 -16.78 -3.01
CA ASN A 330 12.64 -16.13 -3.16
C ASN A 330 12.59 -15.01 -4.18
N THR A 331 11.92 -15.21 -5.33
CA THR A 331 11.71 -14.13 -6.31
C THR A 331 11.03 -12.92 -5.68
N PHE A 332 10.04 -13.14 -4.83
CA PHE A 332 9.35 -12.07 -4.10
C PHE A 332 10.30 -11.35 -3.12
N LEU A 333 11.05 -12.10 -2.32
CA LEU A 333 11.97 -11.57 -1.32
C LEU A 333 13.23 -10.92 -1.90
N ASP A 334 13.60 -11.26 -3.13
CA ASP A 334 14.73 -10.63 -3.83
C ASP A 334 14.30 -9.26 -4.42
N ASN A 335 13.08 -9.16 -4.93
CA ASN A 335 12.64 -7.98 -5.69
C ASN A 335 11.93 -6.93 -4.83
N LEU A 336 11.08 -7.32 -3.88
CA LEU A 336 10.33 -6.36 -3.09
C LEU A 336 11.23 -5.51 -2.17
N PRO A 337 12.17 -6.08 -1.38
CA PRO A 337 13.11 -5.28 -0.61
C PRO A 337 14.00 -4.40 -1.49
N ALA A 338 14.45 -4.91 -2.65
CA ALA A 338 15.27 -4.15 -3.59
C ALA A 338 14.57 -2.87 -4.09
N ALA A 339 13.25 -2.91 -4.26
CA ALA A 339 12.46 -1.75 -4.65
C ALA A 339 12.39 -0.67 -3.53
N LEU A 340 12.61 -1.04 -2.27
CA LEU A 340 12.60 -0.11 -1.15
C LEU A 340 13.96 0.62 -0.95
N ILE A 341 15.04 0.14 -1.54
CA ILE A 341 16.35 0.80 -1.46
C ILE A 341 16.29 2.15 -2.17
N GLY A 342 16.86 3.18 -1.53
CA GLY A 342 16.82 4.56 -1.99
C GLY A 342 15.55 5.33 -1.61
N LYS A 343 14.57 4.68 -0.98
CA LYS A 343 13.34 5.33 -0.49
C LYS A 343 13.52 5.84 0.93
N ASP A 344 12.71 6.84 1.28
CA ASP A 344 12.74 7.44 2.60
C ASP A 344 11.90 6.63 3.59
N THR A 345 12.40 6.52 4.82
CA THR A 345 11.74 5.82 5.92
C THR A 345 11.71 6.69 7.17
N LEU A 346 10.73 6.46 8.04
CA LEU A 346 10.64 7.07 9.35
C LEU A 346 11.31 6.16 10.38
N LEU A 347 12.24 6.71 11.14
CA LEU A 347 12.86 6.03 12.28
C LEU A 347 11.97 6.11 13.53
N SER A 348 12.17 5.22 14.49
CA SER A 348 11.40 5.16 15.73
C SER A 348 11.56 6.41 16.62
N ASP A 349 12.61 7.18 16.41
CA ASP A 349 12.85 8.48 17.09
C ASP A 349 12.25 9.69 16.34
N GLY A 350 11.55 9.44 15.22
CA GLY A 350 10.87 10.46 14.42
C GLY A 350 11.70 11.13 13.34
N ARG A 351 12.97 10.72 13.13
CA ARG A 351 13.82 11.24 12.06
C ARG A 351 13.53 10.55 10.74
N ALA A 352 13.64 11.30 9.65
CA ALA A 352 13.61 10.74 8.29
C ALA A 352 15.01 10.27 7.88
N ALA A 353 15.09 9.10 7.24
CA ALA A 353 16.34 8.56 6.74
C ALA A 353 16.11 7.83 5.42
N LYS A 354 17.15 7.68 4.61
CA LYS A 354 17.08 6.96 3.33
C LYS A 354 17.57 5.53 3.48
N ILE A 355 16.80 4.56 2.98
CA ILE A 355 17.21 3.15 2.99
C ILE A 355 18.35 2.95 2.00
N VAL A 356 19.49 2.47 2.46
CA VAL A 356 20.66 2.20 1.60
C VAL A 356 20.94 0.72 1.42
N TYR A 357 20.55 -0.12 2.38
CA TYR A 357 20.72 -1.56 2.28
C TYR A 357 19.72 -2.31 3.14
N ILE A 358 19.24 -3.44 2.64
CA ILE A 358 18.36 -4.37 3.35
C ILE A 358 19.05 -5.73 3.35
N ASN A 359 19.32 -6.28 4.55
CA ASN A 359 19.94 -7.58 4.68
C ASN A 359 18.96 -8.71 4.37
N PRO A 360 19.21 -9.56 3.34
CA PRO A 360 18.30 -10.65 2.99
C PRO A 360 18.15 -11.74 4.07
N GLN A 361 19.04 -11.78 5.06
CA GLN A 361 18.98 -12.71 6.19
C GLN A 361 18.30 -12.11 7.43
N ASN A 362 18.03 -10.79 7.41
CA ASN A 362 17.35 -10.08 8.50
C ASN A 362 16.73 -8.79 7.94
N PHE A 363 15.51 -8.88 7.48
CA PHE A 363 14.78 -7.75 6.88
C PHE A 363 14.38 -6.68 7.89
N SER A 364 14.26 -7.03 9.17
CA SER A 364 13.77 -6.12 10.22
C SER A 364 14.67 -4.90 10.43
N TYR A 365 15.98 -5.02 10.12
CA TYR A 365 16.96 -4.00 10.43
C TYR A 365 17.74 -3.53 9.18
N PRO A 366 17.10 -2.70 8.33
CA PRO A 366 17.80 -2.10 7.20
C PRO A 366 18.91 -1.14 7.65
N VAL A 367 19.90 -0.93 6.80
CA VAL A 367 20.87 0.16 6.96
C VAL A 367 20.30 1.40 6.28
N VAL A 368 20.38 2.53 6.96
CA VAL A 368 19.85 3.79 6.47
C VAL A 368 20.95 4.86 6.44
N ASP A 369 20.81 5.80 5.54
CA ASP A 369 21.59 7.04 5.49
C ASP A 369 20.79 8.13 6.21
N LEU A 370 21.39 8.71 7.23
CA LEU A 370 20.86 9.83 8.00
C LEU A 370 21.82 11.00 7.90
N ASP A 371 21.53 11.96 7.04
CA ASP A 371 22.35 13.17 6.82
C ASP A 371 23.82 12.88 6.44
N GLY A 372 24.06 11.79 5.70
CA GLY A 372 25.40 11.35 5.28
C GLY A 372 26.05 10.30 6.20
N ASP A 373 25.44 10.00 7.33
CA ASP A 373 25.90 8.96 8.26
C ASP A 373 25.14 7.66 8.05
N LEU A 374 25.89 6.55 7.89
CA LEU A 374 25.29 5.22 7.79
C LEU A 374 24.91 4.69 9.16
N ILE A 375 23.61 4.49 9.39
CA ILE A 375 23.05 3.95 10.62
C ILE A 375 22.60 2.51 10.40
N PHE A 376 23.12 1.60 11.21
CA PHE A 376 22.62 0.24 11.33
C PHE A 376 21.46 0.25 12.31
N THR A 377 20.25 0.02 11.81
CA THR A 377 19.05 0.00 12.67
C THR A 377 19.04 -1.25 13.57
N ASP A 378 18.37 -1.16 14.71
CA ASP A 378 18.26 -2.22 15.72
C ASP A 378 16.94 -2.10 16.50
N ASP A 379 16.74 -2.88 17.57
CA ASP A 379 15.54 -2.83 18.43
C ASP A 379 15.31 -1.48 19.10
N LYS A 380 16.34 -0.63 19.21
CA LYS A 380 16.23 0.69 19.85
C LYS A 380 15.95 1.79 18.82
N LEU A 381 16.52 1.65 17.63
CA LEU A 381 16.35 2.59 16.53
C LEU A 381 15.95 1.80 15.27
N GLY A 382 14.68 1.50 15.15
CA GLY A 382 14.10 0.75 14.02
C GLY A 382 13.42 1.66 12.99
N CYS A 383 13.19 1.12 11.80
CA CYS A 383 12.33 1.74 10.80
C CYS A 383 10.87 1.40 11.11
N VAL A 384 10.05 2.40 11.42
CA VAL A 384 8.65 2.20 11.82
C VAL A 384 7.65 2.36 10.68
N ALA A 385 8.01 3.08 9.62
CA ALA A 385 7.16 3.25 8.45
C ALA A 385 7.99 3.72 7.25
N MET A 386 7.53 3.43 6.03
CA MET A 386 7.95 4.21 4.87
C MET A 386 7.42 5.63 5.03
N LEU A 387 8.22 6.63 4.69
CA LEU A 387 7.76 8.01 4.69
C LEU A 387 6.80 8.22 3.54
N ASN A 388 5.52 8.07 3.88
CA ASN A 388 4.43 8.32 2.97
C ASN A 388 3.86 9.68 3.28
N PHE A 389 4.02 10.61 2.36
CA PHE A 389 3.42 11.93 2.45
C PHE A 389 1.91 11.94 2.13
N LEU A 390 1.29 10.76 1.94
CA LEU A 390 -0.08 10.67 1.48
C LEU A 390 -0.93 9.70 2.33
N VAL A 391 -1.71 10.26 3.25
CA VAL A 391 -2.94 9.63 3.73
C VAL A 391 -4.11 10.39 3.12
N THR A 392 -4.85 9.74 2.23
CA THR A 392 -6.11 10.32 1.74
C THR A 392 -7.15 10.24 2.85
N VAL A 393 -7.80 11.35 3.12
CA VAL A 393 -9.02 11.41 3.90
C VAL A 393 -10.15 11.40 2.88
N ASP A 394 -10.80 10.25 2.71
CA ASP A 394 -11.97 10.17 1.86
C ASP A 394 -13.13 11.00 2.45
N ASP A 395 -13.93 11.59 1.57
CA ASP A 395 -15.11 12.43 1.87
C ASP A 395 -16.21 11.68 2.63
#